data_e666f717e5d9e2d467714cb175eb9ac7
#
_entry.id   e666f717e5d9e2d467714cb175eb9ac7
#
_cell.length_a   1.000
_cell.length_b   1.000
_cell.length_c   1.000
_cell.angle_alpha   90.00
_cell.angle_beta   90.00
_cell.angle_gamma   90.00
#
_symmetry.space_group_name_H-M   'P 1'
#
loop_
_entity.id
_entity.type
_entity.pdbx_description
1 polymer ?
#
loop_
_entity_poly.entity_id
_entity_poly.type
_entity_poly.pdbx_seq_one_letter_code
_entity_poly.pdbx_strand_id
1 'polypeptide(L)'
;VLTFDQSFMGDSAGFPGHLSSPDIFTENLSAAVDFLGLQPLVDREKIGAIGICGSGGFALSAAQCDTRIKAIATLSMYDMSTAVRLGMDKVEIQKAKEKMSQQRWIDAENGYPEYLPFFPEQPLDTVPEGLQEPDAEWFRFYAIKRGHHPHARGGFTTTSTLAMMNFRLLDYIDEISPRPILFVVGDRAHSRFFSENAFKAAAEPKELYVVDDAEHIDLYDRRDRIPFEKLAEFFSNRM
;
A
#
# COMPACT_ATOMS: atom_id res chain seq x y z
N VAL A 1 11.60 15.46 1.73
CA VAL A 1 10.88 14.17 1.65
C VAL A 1 10.90 13.52 3.02
N LEU A 2 9.75 13.00 3.46
CA LEU A 2 9.59 12.18 4.65
C LEU A 2 9.22 10.77 4.22
N THR A 3 9.90 9.76 4.78
CA THR A 3 9.52 8.35 4.74
C THR A 3 9.43 7.85 6.17
N PHE A 4 8.55 6.91 6.45
CA PHE A 4 8.35 6.38 7.79
C PHE A 4 7.86 4.93 7.73
N ASP A 5 8.12 4.18 8.79
CA ASP A 5 7.47 2.90 9.00
C ASP A 5 6.07 3.12 9.62
N GLN A 6 5.09 2.42 9.11
CA GLN A 6 3.73 2.42 9.67
C GLN A 6 3.76 1.92 11.12
N SER A 7 2.84 2.35 11.96
CA SER A 7 2.66 1.78 13.29
C SER A 7 2.58 0.26 13.23
N PHE A 8 3.21 -0.44 14.14
CA PHE A 8 3.35 -1.89 14.22
C PHE A 8 4.29 -2.51 13.18
N MET A 9 4.91 -1.73 12.30
CA MET A 9 5.79 -2.20 11.22
C MET A 9 7.21 -1.64 11.40
N GLY A 10 8.20 -2.35 10.85
CA GLY A 10 9.59 -1.90 10.82
C GLY A 10 10.15 -1.60 12.22
N ASP A 11 10.68 -0.40 12.39
CA ASP A 11 11.18 0.13 13.66
C ASP A 11 10.13 0.93 14.45
N SER A 12 8.94 1.12 13.89
CA SER A 12 7.85 1.80 14.58
C SER A 12 7.25 0.95 15.69
N ALA A 13 6.85 1.60 16.77
CA ALA A 13 6.26 0.93 17.92
C ALA A 13 4.88 0.33 17.62
N GLY A 14 4.48 -0.61 18.47
CA GLY A 14 3.18 -1.26 18.48
C GLY A 14 3.26 -2.73 18.85
N PHE A 15 2.24 -3.23 19.55
CA PHE A 15 2.12 -4.65 19.90
C PHE A 15 0.69 -5.15 19.60
N PRO A 16 0.57 -6.31 18.94
CA PRO A 16 1.66 -7.12 18.37
C PRO A 16 2.31 -6.44 17.17
N GLY A 17 3.59 -6.69 16.93
CA GLY A 17 4.23 -6.29 15.66
C GLY A 17 3.55 -6.91 14.46
N HIS A 18 3.72 -6.32 13.27
CA HIS A 18 3.11 -6.79 12.02
C HIS A 18 1.56 -6.81 12.01
N LEU A 19 0.92 -6.03 12.88
CA LEU A 19 -0.52 -5.80 12.78
C LEU A 19 -0.79 -4.88 11.60
N SER A 20 -1.62 -5.32 10.65
CA SER A 20 -2.03 -4.52 9.50
C SER A 20 -3.45 -4.00 9.71
N SER A 21 -3.59 -2.70 9.92
CA SER A 21 -4.88 -2.03 10.12
C SER A 21 -5.05 -0.90 9.11
N PRO A 22 -6.07 -0.95 8.25
CA PRO A 22 -6.28 0.09 7.23
C PRO A 22 -6.55 1.46 7.87
N ASP A 23 -7.27 1.50 8.98
CA ASP A 23 -7.58 2.71 9.71
C ASP A 23 -6.32 3.36 10.28
N ILE A 24 -5.48 2.57 10.98
CA ILE A 24 -4.21 3.04 11.53
C ILE A 24 -3.25 3.49 10.42
N PHE A 25 -3.17 2.75 9.32
CA PHE A 25 -2.27 3.10 8.21
C PHE A 25 -2.72 4.38 7.50
N THR A 26 -4.02 4.62 7.41
CA THR A 26 -4.57 5.88 6.92
C THR A 26 -4.23 7.03 7.88
N GLU A 27 -4.42 6.86 9.18
CA GLU A 27 -4.09 7.84 10.23
C GLU A 27 -2.60 8.16 10.27
N ASN A 28 -1.71 7.16 10.07
CA ASN A 28 -0.28 7.40 10.05
C ASN A 28 0.16 8.38 8.93
N LEU A 29 -0.57 8.42 7.81
CA LEU A 29 -0.31 9.40 6.76
C LEU A 29 -0.71 10.81 7.19
N SER A 30 -1.83 10.97 7.90
CA SER A 30 -2.23 12.26 8.48
C SER A 30 -1.26 12.70 9.57
N ALA A 31 -0.79 11.79 10.42
CA ALA A 31 0.26 12.07 11.40
C ALA A 31 1.60 12.50 10.74
N ALA A 32 1.95 11.92 9.60
CA ALA A 32 3.11 12.35 8.83
C ALA A 32 2.92 13.78 8.26
N VAL A 33 1.72 14.16 7.87
CA VAL A 33 1.38 15.54 7.48
C VAL A 33 1.48 16.49 8.67
N ASP A 34 1.03 16.10 9.86
CA ASP A 34 1.24 16.86 11.11
C ASP A 34 2.72 17.13 11.35
N PHE A 35 3.53 16.07 11.30
CA PHE A 35 4.97 16.18 11.50
C PHE A 35 5.61 17.14 10.48
N LEU A 36 5.29 16.99 9.19
CA LEU A 36 5.82 17.86 8.14
C LEU A 36 5.40 19.31 8.35
N GLY A 37 4.13 19.56 8.66
CA GLY A 37 3.59 20.89 8.86
C GLY A 37 4.18 21.64 10.06
N LEU A 38 4.87 20.96 10.96
CA LEU A 38 5.61 21.54 12.08
C LEU A 38 7.06 21.88 11.72
N GLN A 39 7.57 21.43 10.56
CA GLN A 39 8.95 21.70 10.17
C GLN A 39 9.09 23.13 9.62
N PRO A 40 10.08 23.93 10.08
CA PRO A 40 10.23 25.32 9.65
C PRO A 40 10.46 25.54 8.14
N LEU A 41 10.96 24.51 7.45
CA LEU A 41 11.27 24.54 6.02
C LEU A 41 10.13 24.05 5.13
N VAL A 42 9.02 23.62 5.71
CA VAL A 42 7.90 23.04 4.96
C VAL A 42 6.81 24.09 4.74
N ASP A 43 6.45 24.29 3.49
CA ASP A 43 5.26 25.04 3.11
C ASP A 43 4.03 24.13 3.29
N ARG A 44 3.16 24.47 4.24
CA ARG A 44 1.95 23.69 4.55
C ARG A 44 0.96 23.61 3.40
N GLU A 45 0.99 24.59 2.49
CA GLU A 45 0.13 24.59 1.30
C GLU A 45 0.72 23.75 0.15
N LYS A 46 1.90 23.14 0.36
CA LYS A 46 2.63 22.35 -0.65
C LYS A 46 3.04 20.95 -0.13
N ILE A 47 2.17 20.30 0.61
CA ILE A 47 2.38 18.93 1.08
C ILE A 47 1.65 17.98 0.13
N GLY A 48 2.41 17.12 -0.53
CA GLY A 48 1.89 16.04 -1.37
C GLY A 48 2.22 14.66 -0.81
N ALA A 49 1.54 13.63 -1.28
CA ALA A 49 1.78 12.25 -0.90
C ALA A 49 2.15 11.39 -2.11
N ILE A 50 3.12 10.49 -1.92
CA ILE A 50 3.41 9.40 -2.86
C ILE A 50 3.18 8.09 -2.14
N GLY A 51 2.26 7.27 -2.65
CA GLY A 51 2.00 5.93 -2.14
C GLY A 51 2.42 4.85 -3.12
N ILE A 52 3.20 3.87 -2.65
CA ILE A 52 3.67 2.74 -3.48
C ILE A 52 2.99 1.47 -3.01
N CYS A 53 2.47 0.64 -3.92
CA CYS A 53 1.78 -0.61 -3.61
C CYS A 53 0.57 -0.40 -2.67
N GLY A 54 0.47 -1.13 -1.57
CA GLY A 54 -0.56 -0.97 -0.54
C GLY A 54 -0.64 0.45 0.03
N SER A 55 0.53 1.11 0.20
CA SER A 55 0.57 2.51 0.65
C SER A 55 -0.08 3.47 -0.37
N GLY A 56 -0.20 3.10 -1.64
CA GLY A 56 -0.96 3.86 -2.63
C GLY A 56 -2.45 3.94 -2.28
N GLY A 57 -3.05 2.80 -1.92
CA GLY A 57 -4.44 2.74 -1.46
C GLY A 57 -4.65 3.52 -0.16
N PHE A 58 -3.74 3.39 0.82
CA PHE A 58 -3.83 4.14 2.09
C PHE A 58 -3.61 5.64 1.91
N ALA A 59 -2.73 6.07 0.99
CA ALA A 59 -2.53 7.48 0.68
C ALA A 59 -3.78 8.11 0.05
N LEU A 60 -4.45 7.39 -0.85
CA LEU A 60 -5.74 7.81 -1.39
C LEU A 60 -6.80 7.87 -0.29
N SER A 61 -6.86 6.86 0.60
CA SER A 61 -7.80 6.84 1.73
C SER A 61 -7.57 8.04 2.67
N ALA A 62 -6.32 8.34 3.01
CA ALA A 62 -5.99 9.51 3.82
C ALA A 62 -6.41 10.82 3.13
N ALA A 63 -6.16 10.94 1.83
CA ALA A 63 -6.52 12.14 1.07
C ALA A 63 -8.04 12.36 0.95
N GLN A 64 -8.88 11.32 1.07
CA GLN A 64 -10.34 11.48 1.10
C GLN A 64 -10.81 12.32 2.29
N CYS A 65 -10.11 12.26 3.42
CA CYS A 65 -10.48 13.00 4.65
C CYS A 65 -9.48 14.11 5.03
N ASP A 66 -8.21 14.01 4.67
CA ASP A 66 -7.20 15.02 5.00
C ASP A 66 -6.91 15.97 3.84
N THR A 67 -7.57 17.12 3.86
CA THR A 67 -7.45 18.16 2.81
C THR A 67 -6.09 18.89 2.79
N ARG A 68 -5.23 18.64 3.77
CA ARG A 68 -3.85 19.18 3.81
C ARG A 68 -2.93 18.47 2.83
N ILE A 69 -3.29 17.27 2.36
CA ILE A 69 -2.61 16.59 1.26
C ILE A 69 -3.07 17.23 -0.05
N LYS A 70 -2.23 18.05 -0.68
CA LYS A 70 -2.60 18.89 -1.81
C LYS A 70 -2.53 18.21 -3.18
N ALA A 71 -1.70 17.20 -3.32
CA ALA A 71 -1.56 16.38 -4.53
C ALA A 71 -1.15 14.97 -4.16
N ILE A 72 -1.65 13.97 -4.89
CA ILE A 72 -1.40 12.55 -4.61
C ILE A 72 -0.86 11.88 -5.86
N ALA A 73 0.26 11.16 -5.75
CA ALA A 73 0.72 10.23 -6.76
C ALA A 73 0.74 8.79 -6.20
N THR A 74 0.35 7.83 -7.00
CA THR A 74 0.46 6.41 -6.65
C THR A 74 1.31 5.68 -7.66
N LEU A 75 2.16 4.75 -7.21
CA LEU A 75 2.96 3.87 -8.06
C LEU A 75 2.56 2.42 -7.79
N SER A 76 2.18 1.68 -8.82
CA SER A 76 1.72 0.28 -8.70
C SER A 76 0.74 0.09 -7.54
N MET A 77 -0.28 0.94 -7.44
CA MET A 77 -1.20 0.98 -6.31
C MET A 77 -1.93 -0.34 -6.11
N TYR A 78 -2.12 -0.69 -4.84
CA TYR A 78 -2.97 -1.81 -4.41
C TYR A 78 -4.12 -1.29 -3.55
N ASP A 79 -5.34 -1.63 -3.93
CA ASP A 79 -6.48 -1.55 -3.01
C ASP A 79 -6.52 -2.82 -2.16
N MET A 80 -5.94 -2.73 -0.96
CA MET A 80 -5.85 -3.86 -0.03
C MET A 80 -7.22 -4.39 0.39
N SER A 81 -8.23 -3.56 0.44
CA SER A 81 -9.60 -3.97 0.79
C SER A 81 -10.24 -4.84 -0.30
N THR A 82 -9.99 -4.51 -1.55
CA THR A 82 -10.42 -5.32 -2.70
C THR A 82 -9.53 -6.56 -2.85
N ALA A 83 -8.21 -6.43 -2.66
CA ALA A 83 -7.25 -7.52 -2.82
C ALA A 83 -7.55 -8.72 -1.93
N VAL A 84 -7.87 -8.50 -0.65
CA VAL A 84 -8.19 -9.58 0.31
C VAL A 84 -9.52 -10.31 0.01
N ARG A 85 -10.30 -9.82 -0.95
CA ARG A 85 -11.57 -10.40 -1.41
C ARG A 85 -11.49 -10.92 -2.84
N LEU A 86 -10.36 -10.68 -3.52
CA LEU A 86 -10.22 -10.94 -4.95
C LEU A 86 -10.44 -12.41 -5.27
N GLY A 87 -11.33 -12.70 -6.22
CA GLY A 87 -11.68 -14.05 -6.63
C GLY A 87 -12.62 -14.81 -5.68
N MET A 88 -13.00 -14.24 -4.55
CA MET A 88 -13.88 -14.88 -3.57
C MET A 88 -15.35 -14.55 -3.83
N ASP A 89 -16.20 -15.56 -3.77
CA ASP A 89 -17.64 -15.38 -3.69
C ASP A 89 -18.12 -15.03 -2.25
N LYS A 90 -19.42 -14.76 -2.09
CA LYS A 90 -19.99 -14.40 -0.77
C LYS A 90 -19.85 -15.51 0.27
N VAL A 91 -19.89 -16.77 -0.14
CA VAL A 91 -19.78 -17.94 0.75
C VAL A 91 -18.33 -18.08 1.22
N GLU A 92 -17.37 -17.92 0.33
CA GLU A 92 -15.95 -17.98 0.63
C GLU A 92 -15.52 -16.83 1.55
N ILE A 93 -16.01 -15.61 1.29
CA ILE A 93 -15.79 -14.46 2.19
C ILE A 93 -16.35 -14.75 3.59
N GLN A 94 -17.55 -15.33 3.69
CA GLN A 94 -18.15 -15.66 4.98
C GLN A 94 -17.31 -16.72 5.72
N LYS A 95 -16.89 -17.79 5.04
CA LYS A 95 -16.02 -18.83 5.61
C LYS A 95 -14.67 -18.25 6.08
N ALA A 96 -14.07 -17.37 5.29
CA ALA A 96 -12.83 -16.70 5.68
C ALA A 96 -13.01 -15.87 6.95
N LYS A 97 -14.11 -15.10 7.06
CA LYS A 97 -14.43 -14.34 8.27
C LYS A 97 -14.65 -15.24 9.49
N GLU A 98 -15.37 -16.34 9.33
CA GLU A 98 -15.59 -17.33 10.40
C GLU A 98 -14.26 -17.92 10.89
N LYS A 99 -13.41 -18.38 9.96
CA LYS A 99 -12.08 -18.91 10.29
C LYS A 99 -11.26 -17.91 11.09
N MET A 100 -11.15 -16.66 10.64
CA MET A 100 -10.37 -15.63 11.31
C MET A 100 -11.00 -15.19 12.64
N SER A 101 -12.33 -15.25 12.77
CA SER A 101 -13.00 -14.99 14.04
C SER A 101 -12.70 -16.05 15.08
N GLN A 102 -12.61 -17.33 14.70
CA GLN A 102 -12.14 -18.41 15.56
C GLN A 102 -10.67 -18.22 15.93
N GLN A 103 -9.83 -17.82 14.97
CA GLN A 103 -8.41 -17.55 15.22
C GLN A 103 -8.21 -16.49 16.29
N ARG A 104 -9.08 -15.46 16.40
CA ARG A 104 -9.00 -14.44 17.45
C ARG A 104 -9.09 -15.03 18.85
N TRP A 105 -9.87 -16.08 19.04
CA TRP A 105 -9.94 -16.76 20.36
C TRP A 105 -8.64 -17.51 20.64
N ILE A 106 -8.10 -18.22 19.66
CA ILE A 106 -6.81 -18.94 19.77
C ILE A 106 -5.69 -17.93 20.11
N ASP A 107 -5.62 -16.81 19.39
CA ASP A 107 -4.64 -15.74 19.63
C ASP A 107 -4.77 -15.19 21.07
N ALA A 108 -6.00 -14.96 21.54
CA ALA A 108 -6.26 -14.47 22.90
C ALA A 108 -5.86 -15.48 23.97
N GLU A 109 -6.14 -16.76 23.78
CA GLU A 109 -5.76 -17.85 24.68
C GLU A 109 -4.24 -18.03 24.74
N ASN A 110 -3.55 -17.90 23.61
CA ASN A 110 -2.09 -18.00 23.52
C ASN A 110 -1.36 -16.75 24.05
N GLY A 111 -2.02 -15.59 24.05
CA GLY A 111 -1.40 -14.29 24.39
C GLY A 111 -0.53 -13.69 23.26
N TYR A 112 -0.54 -14.28 22.07
CA TYR A 112 0.13 -13.79 20.86
C TYR A 112 -0.63 -14.22 19.61
N PRO A 113 -0.56 -13.42 18.51
CA PRO A 113 -1.29 -13.72 17.28
C PRO A 113 -0.59 -14.77 16.42
N GLU A 114 -1.37 -15.44 15.59
CA GLU A 114 -0.88 -16.16 14.43
C GLU A 114 -0.46 -15.17 13.34
N TYR A 115 0.64 -15.49 12.64
CA TYR A 115 1.15 -14.69 11.54
C TYR A 115 1.03 -15.41 10.20
N LEU A 116 0.75 -14.65 9.16
CA LEU A 116 0.93 -15.11 7.78
C LEU A 116 2.42 -15.41 7.52
N PRO A 117 2.74 -16.23 6.50
CA PRO A 117 4.13 -16.55 6.21
C PRO A 117 4.99 -15.31 6.00
N PHE A 118 6.20 -15.36 6.56
CA PHE A 118 7.22 -14.35 6.35
C PHE A 118 8.10 -14.72 5.14
N PHE A 119 8.60 -13.72 4.45
CA PHE A 119 9.75 -13.92 3.56
C PHE A 119 10.96 -14.39 4.38
N PRO A 120 11.94 -15.07 3.74
CA PRO A 120 13.11 -15.62 4.42
C PRO A 120 13.82 -14.59 5.30
N GLU A 121 14.40 -15.07 6.40
CA GLU A 121 15.16 -14.21 7.33
C GLU A 121 16.47 -13.73 6.71
N GLN A 122 17.09 -14.58 5.89
CA GLN A 122 18.26 -14.24 5.10
C GLN A 122 17.89 -14.24 3.62
N PRO A 123 18.46 -13.34 2.81
CA PRO A 123 18.15 -13.31 1.38
C PRO A 123 18.57 -14.61 0.71
N LEU A 124 17.69 -15.12 -0.14
CA LEU A 124 17.97 -16.28 -0.99
C LEU A 124 18.87 -15.86 -2.16
N ASP A 125 19.65 -16.80 -2.67
CA ASP A 125 20.42 -16.59 -3.90
C ASP A 125 19.54 -16.61 -5.17
N THR A 126 18.48 -17.43 -5.14
CA THR A 126 17.53 -17.58 -6.24
C THR A 126 16.09 -17.69 -5.73
N VAL A 127 15.13 -17.33 -6.57
CA VAL A 127 13.71 -17.53 -6.28
C VAL A 127 13.38 -19.03 -6.32
N PRO A 128 12.60 -19.57 -5.37
CA PRO A 128 12.17 -20.97 -5.39
C PRO A 128 11.42 -21.32 -6.69
N GLU A 129 11.69 -22.51 -7.22
CA GLU A 129 10.97 -23.02 -8.39
C GLU A 129 9.50 -23.33 -8.08
N GLY A 130 8.65 -23.20 -9.08
CA GLY A 130 7.22 -23.59 -8.99
C GLY A 130 6.31 -22.52 -8.40
N LEU A 131 6.83 -21.37 -7.98
CA LEU A 131 5.99 -20.23 -7.58
C LEU A 131 5.22 -19.69 -8.79
N GLN A 132 3.94 -19.40 -8.57
CA GLN A 132 3.09 -18.75 -9.57
C GLN A 132 3.06 -17.23 -9.32
N GLU A 133 2.72 -16.47 -10.37
CA GLU A 133 2.47 -15.03 -10.20
C GLU A 133 1.15 -14.80 -9.41
N PRO A 134 1.06 -13.80 -8.51
CA PRO A 134 2.09 -12.77 -8.26
C PRO A 134 3.16 -13.14 -7.23
N ASP A 135 3.09 -14.32 -6.59
CA ASP A 135 4.03 -14.70 -5.52
C ASP A 135 5.47 -14.75 -6.01
N ALA A 136 5.70 -15.25 -7.24
CA ALA A 136 7.02 -15.27 -7.84
C ALA A 136 7.61 -13.85 -7.97
N GLU A 137 6.78 -12.87 -8.31
CA GLU A 137 7.18 -11.47 -8.40
C GLU A 137 7.56 -10.90 -7.04
N TRP A 138 6.78 -11.18 -5.97
CA TRP A 138 7.12 -10.79 -4.60
C TRP A 138 8.43 -11.39 -4.13
N PHE A 139 8.68 -12.69 -4.42
CA PHE A 139 9.94 -13.34 -4.09
C PHE A 139 11.12 -12.74 -4.85
N ARG A 140 10.96 -12.33 -6.13
CA ARG A 140 11.99 -11.61 -6.91
C ARG A 140 12.41 -10.27 -6.31
N PHE A 141 11.64 -9.76 -5.34
CA PHE A 141 11.99 -8.52 -4.63
C PHE A 141 12.34 -8.80 -3.17
N TYR A 142 11.39 -9.26 -2.37
CA TYR A 142 11.53 -9.34 -0.91
C TYR A 142 12.38 -10.51 -0.42
N ALA A 143 12.50 -11.60 -1.16
CA ALA A 143 13.21 -12.80 -0.73
C ALA A 143 14.65 -12.89 -1.20
N ILE A 144 15.09 -12.06 -2.16
CA ILE A 144 16.46 -12.02 -2.68
C ILE A 144 17.13 -10.68 -2.36
N LYS A 145 18.42 -10.56 -2.62
CA LYS A 145 19.21 -9.34 -2.30
C LYS A 145 18.68 -8.04 -2.87
N ARG A 146 17.81 -8.09 -3.90
CA ARG A 146 17.27 -6.89 -4.57
C ARG A 146 16.56 -5.95 -3.60
N GLY A 147 15.61 -6.45 -2.84
CA GLY A 147 14.77 -5.64 -1.92
C GLY A 147 14.65 -6.26 -0.52
N HIS A 148 15.44 -7.30 -0.23
CA HIS A 148 15.41 -7.92 1.10
C HIS A 148 15.81 -6.92 2.18
N HIS A 149 14.96 -6.82 3.21
CA HIS A 149 15.27 -6.06 4.41
C HIS A 149 14.74 -6.82 5.64
N PRO A 150 15.49 -6.89 6.76
CA PRO A 150 15.09 -7.65 7.95
C PRO A 150 13.69 -7.27 8.49
N HIS A 151 13.30 -6.00 8.34
CA HIS A 151 12.02 -5.47 8.82
C HIS A 151 10.94 -5.39 7.75
N ALA A 152 11.21 -5.79 6.50
CA ALA A 152 10.26 -5.78 5.38
C ALA A 152 9.97 -7.20 4.87
N ARG A 153 9.61 -8.10 5.78
CA ARG A 153 9.46 -9.54 5.50
C ARG A 153 8.00 -10.00 5.35
N GLY A 154 7.03 -9.10 5.26
CA GLY A 154 5.61 -9.46 5.30
C GLY A 154 5.20 -9.99 6.68
N GLY A 155 4.49 -11.12 6.73
CA GLY A 155 4.14 -11.76 7.99
C GLY A 155 3.13 -10.97 8.83
N PHE A 156 2.11 -10.41 8.21
CA PHE A 156 1.04 -9.75 8.95
C PHE A 156 0.29 -10.72 9.86
N THR A 157 -0.29 -10.24 10.95
CA THR A 157 -1.17 -11.08 11.77
C THR A 157 -2.33 -11.59 10.91
N THR A 158 -2.62 -12.89 11.02
CA THR A 158 -3.67 -13.55 10.21
C THR A 158 -5.01 -12.83 10.32
N THR A 159 -5.35 -12.38 11.52
CA THR A 159 -6.62 -11.69 11.81
C THR A 159 -6.70 -10.26 11.30
N SER A 160 -5.58 -9.63 10.89
CA SER A 160 -5.56 -8.33 10.20
C SER A 160 -6.39 -8.33 8.92
N THR A 161 -6.52 -9.48 8.25
CA THR A 161 -7.35 -9.63 7.06
C THR A 161 -8.82 -9.27 7.31
N LEU A 162 -9.35 -9.49 8.53
CA LEU A 162 -10.72 -9.08 8.90
C LEU A 162 -10.92 -7.56 8.79
N ALA A 163 -9.95 -6.78 9.29
CA ALA A 163 -10.00 -5.32 9.21
C ALA A 163 -9.98 -4.86 7.74
N MET A 164 -9.08 -5.43 6.94
CA MET A 164 -9.00 -5.14 5.50
C MET A 164 -10.29 -5.52 4.76
N MET A 165 -10.91 -6.66 5.06
CA MET A 165 -12.18 -7.08 4.45
C MET A 165 -13.36 -6.14 4.79
N ASN A 166 -13.29 -5.43 5.90
CA ASN A 166 -14.38 -4.57 6.37
C ASN A 166 -14.16 -3.09 6.10
N PHE A 167 -13.00 -2.70 5.60
CA PHE A 167 -12.66 -1.31 5.28
C PHE A 167 -12.71 -1.10 3.77
N ARG A 168 -13.40 -0.07 3.31
CA ARG A 168 -13.50 0.29 1.89
C ARG A 168 -12.60 1.49 1.62
N LEU A 169 -11.37 1.21 1.21
CA LEU A 169 -10.31 2.21 1.07
C LEU A 169 -10.66 3.37 0.14
N LEU A 170 -11.42 3.11 -0.93
CA LEU A 170 -11.61 4.05 -2.02
C LEU A 170 -13.07 4.49 -2.23
N ASP A 171 -13.96 4.25 -1.25
CA ASP A 171 -15.39 4.55 -1.42
C ASP A 171 -15.70 6.03 -1.66
N TYR A 172 -14.84 6.94 -1.18
CA TYR A 172 -14.99 8.40 -1.33
C TYR A 172 -13.86 9.02 -2.15
N ILE A 173 -13.27 8.26 -3.08
CA ILE A 173 -12.12 8.74 -3.87
C ILE A 173 -12.46 9.95 -4.74
N ASP A 174 -13.70 10.11 -5.15
CA ASP A 174 -14.20 11.27 -5.90
C ASP A 174 -14.22 12.56 -5.08
N GLU A 175 -14.28 12.47 -3.74
CA GLU A 175 -14.23 13.62 -2.84
C GLU A 175 -12.81 14.21 -2.69
N ILE A 176 -11.77 13.55 -3.22
CA ILE A 176 -10.43 14.12 -3.30
C ILE A 176 -10.41 15.37 -4.19
N SER A 177 -11.26 15.41 -5.22
CA SER A 177 -11.42 16.60 -6.09
C SER A 177 -11.70 17.87 -5.26
N PRO A 178 -11.15 19.04 -5.63
CA PRO A 178 -10.37 19.34 -6.85
C PRO A 178 -8.84 19.09 -6.73
N ARG A 179 -8.39 18.34 -5.75
CA ARG A 179 -6.96 18.02 -5.59
C ARG A 179 -6.54 16.96 -6.62
N PRO A 180 -5.39 17.17 -7.30
CA PRO A 180 -4.98 16.33 -8.41
C PRO A 180 -4.48 14.94 -7.93
N ILE A 181 -4.78 13.92 -8.73
CA ILE A 181 -4.30 12.54 -8.53
C ILE A 181 -3.56 12.09 -9.78
N LEU A 182 -2.34 11.54 -9.60
CA LEU A 182 -1.57 10.86 -10.62
C LEU A 182 -1.47 9.36 -10.28
N PHE A 183 -1.99 8.51 -11.15
CA PHE A 183 -1.82 7.06 -11.05
C PHE A 183 -0.71 6.62 -11.99
N VAL A 184 0.36 6.02 -11.46
CA VAL A 184 1.46 5.46 -12.25
C VAL A 184 1.43 3.94 -12.12
N VAL A 185 1.43 3.22 -13.25
CA VAL A 185 1.36 1.76 -13.24
C VAL A 185 2.10 1.18 -14.44
N GLY A 186 2.74 0.02 -14.27
CA GLY A 186 3.34 -0.71 -15.37
C GLY A 186 2.29 -1.38 -16.27
N ASP A 187 2.53 -1.43 -17.56
CA ASP A 187 1.61 -2.07 -18.51
C ASP A 187 1.47 -3.57 -18.29
N ARG A 188 2.52 -4.22 -17.75
CA ARG A 188 2.57 -5.66 -17.41
C ARG A 188 2.30 -5.96 -15.92
N ALA A 189 2.06 -4.93 -15.11
CA ALA A 189 1.81 -5.11 -13.69
C ALA A 189 0.52 -5.90 -13.44
N HIS A 190 0.60 -7.01 -12.69
CA HIS A 190 -0.57 -7.80 -12.28
C HIS A 190 -1.59 -6.96 -11.49
N SER A 191 -1.15 -5.88 -10.86
CA SER A 191 -1.97 -4.94 -10.09
C SER A 191 -2.57 -3.80 -10.91
N ARG A 192 -2.32 -3.73 -12.21
CA ARG A 192 -2.73 -2.61 -13.07
C ARG A 192 -4.21 -2.26 -12.93
N PHE A 193 -5.07 -3.27 -12.84
CA PHE A 193 -6.51 -3.09 -12.74
C PHE A 193 -6.94 -2.31 -11.48
N PHE A 194 -6.19 -2.34 -10.37
CA PHE A 194 -6.49 -1.54 -9.19
C PHE A 194 -6.35 -0.04 -9.51
N SER A 195 -5.23 0.35 -10.14
CA SER A 195 -5.03 1.74 -10.58
C SER A 195 -6.06 2.19 -11.60
N GLU A 196 -6.42 1.34 -12.55
CA GLU A 196 -7.46 1.65 -13.56
C GLU A 196 -8.84 1.81 -12.94
N ASN A 197 -9.19 0.97 -11.96
CA ASN A 197 -10.46 1.06 -11.24
C ASN A 197 -10.52 2.32 -10.36
N ALA A 198 -9.46 2.62 -9.63
CA ALA A 198 -9.34 3.84 -8.85
C ALA A 198 -9.41 5.10 -9.76
N PHE A 199 -8.72 5.09 -10.90
CA PHE A 199 -8.78 6.17 -11.88
C PHE A 199 -10.21 6.38 -12.41
N LYS A 200 -10.95 5.31 -12.71
CA LYS A 200 -12.36 5.42 -13.16
C LYS A 200 -13.25 6.03 -12.09
N ALA A 201 -13.04 5.67 -10.82
CA ALA A 201 -13.85 6.13 -9.69
C ALA A 201 -13.52 7.56 -9.24
N ALA A 202 -12.26 7.99 -9.33
CA ALA A 202 -11.84 9.34 -8.95
C ALA A 202 -12.49 10.42 -9.84
N ALA A 203 -12.74 11.61 -9.26
CA ALA A 203 -13.13 12.80 -10.02
C ALA A 203 -11.90 13.56 -10.57
N GLU A 204 -12.15 14.55 -11.44
CA GLU A 204 -11.09 15.41 -11.99
C GLU A 204 -10.55 16.42 -10.94
N PRO A 205 -9.28 16.83 -11.02
CA PRO A 205 -8.28 16.48 -12.04
C PRO A 205 -7.54 15.16 -11.68
N LYS A 206 -7.44 14.27 -12.64
CA LYS A 206 -6.77 12.98 -12.50
C LYS A 206 -5.99 12.61 -13.76
N GLU A 207 -4.93 11.84 -13.60
CA GLU A 207 -4.13 11.33 -14.71
C GLU A 207 -3.74 9.87 -14.48
N LEU A 208 -3.76 9.06 -15.54
CA LEU A 208 -3.22 7.71 -15.54
C LEU A 208 -2.00 7.67 -16.46
N TYR A 209 -0.84 7.37 -15.89
CA TYR A 209 0.41 7.22 -16.60
C TYR A 209 0.83 5.75 -16.61
N VAL A 210 0.85 5.15 -17.79
CA VAL A 210 1.25 3.75 -17.97
C VAL A 210 2.71 3.70 -18.40
N VAL A 211 3.53 2.96 -17.64
CA VAL A 211 4.95 2.76 -17.93
C VAL A 211 5.09 1.49 -18.77
N ASP A 212 5.65 1.64 -19.97
CA ASP A 212 5.85 0.54 -20.90
C ASP A 212 6.88 -0.48 -20.36
N ASP A 213 6.60 -1.75 -20.59
CA ASP A 213 7.46 -2.89 -20.24
C ASP A 213 7.86 -2.92 -18.76
N ALA A 214 6.94 -2.53 -17.86
CA ALA A 214 7.13 -2.53 -16.41
C ALA A 214 6.16 -3.48 -15.70
N GLU A 215 6.69 -4.30 -14.80
CA GLU A 215 5.94 -5.11 -13.84
C GLU A 215 5.61 -4.29 -12.58
N HIS A 216 4.90 -4.88 -11.64
CA HIS A 216 4.49 -4.20 -10.41
C HIS A 216 5.67 -3.72 -9.57
N ILE A 217 6.65 -4.62 -9.30
CA ILE A 217 7.82 -4.30 -8.47
C ILE A 217 8.87 -3.44 -9.17
N ASP A 218 8.79 -3.26 -10.49
CA ASP A 218 9.75 -2.42 -11.22
C ASP A 218 9.62 -0.94 -10.82
N LEU A 219 8.45 -0.52 -10.38
CA LEU A 219 8.22 0.84 -9.89
C LEU A 219 8.62 1.06 -8.41
N TYR A 220 9.27 0.06 -7.77
CA TYR A 220 9.79 0.21 -6.42
C TYR A 220 11.23 0.74 -6.41
N ASP A 221 12.07 0.22 -7.29
CA ASP A 221 13.52 0.42 -7.24
C ASP A 221 14.20 0.63 -8.60
N ARG A 222 13.55 0.29 -9.71
CA ARG A 222 14.13 0.42 -11.04
C ARG A 222 14.10 1.86 -11.51
N ARG A 223 15.22 2.55 -11.30
CA ARG A 223 15.40 3.96 -11.67
C ARG A 223 15.21 4.26 -13.16
N ASP A 224 15.40 3.27 -14.00
CA ASP A 224 15.18 3.33 -15.45
C ASP A 224 13.70 3.16 -15.84
N ARG A 225 12.83 2.75 -14.91
CA ARG A 225 11.39 2.55 -15.11
C ARG A 225 10.54 3.56 -14.35
N ILE A 226 10.98 4.00 -13.18
CA ILE A 226 10.26 4.99 -12.39
C ILE A 226 10.27 6.34 -13.15
N PRO A 227 9.10 6.91 -13.49
CA PRO A 227 9.02 8.14 -14.27
C PRO A 227 9.26 9.39 -13.40
N PHE A 228 10.49 9.58 -12.92
CA PHE A 228 10.84 10.68 -12.00
C PHE A 228 10.53 12.07 -12.58
N GLU A 229 10.73 12.27 -13.87
CA GLU A 229 10.43 13.55 -14.52
C GLU A 229 8.93 13.84 -14.49
N LYS A 230 8.10 12.83 -14.77
CA LYS A 230 6.63 12.95 -14.69
C LYS A 230 6.15 13.26 -13.28
N LEU A 231 6.72 12.58 -12.27
CA LEU A 231 6.42 12.85 -10.86
C LEU A 231 6.83 14.28 -10.45
N ALA A 232 8.04 14.69 -10.84
CA ALA A 232 8.53 16.04 -10.55
C ALA A 232 7.66 17.12 -11.22
N GLU A 233 7.30 16.94 -12.49
CA GLU A 233 6.39 17.81 -13.23
C GLU A 233 5.01 17.91 -12.54
N PHE A 234 4.44 16.75 -12.18
CA PHE A 234 3.13 16.68 -11.53
C PHE A 234 3.10 17.50 -10.24
N PHE A 235 4.04 17.28 -9.32
CA PHE A 235 4.07 18.03 -8.06
C PHE A 235 4.44 19.49 -8.24
N SER A 236 5.37 19.83 -9.15
CA SER A 236 5.77 21.22 -9.40
C SER A 236 4.64 22.08 -10.00
N ASN A 237 3.80 21.49 -10.83
CA ASN A 237 2.72 22.22 -11.54
C ASN A 237 1.39 22.23 -10.75
N ARG A 238 1.25 21.42 -9.70
CA ARG A 238 -0.01 21.21 -8.99
C ARG A 238 0.00 21.61 -7.52
N MET A 239 1.16 22.01 -7.01
CA MET A 239 1.35 22.54 -5.64
C MET A 239 2.03 23.95 -5.71
#